data_d5aed9a65b801242ff9b063c9f2aeb45
#
_entry.id   d5aed9a65b801242ff9b063c9f2aeb45
#
_cell.length_a   1.000
_cell.length_b   1.000
_cell.length_c   1.000
_cell.angle_alpha   90.00
_cell.angle_beta   90.00
_cell.angle_gamma   90.00
#
_symmetry.space_group_name_H-M   'P 1'
#
loop_
_entity.id
_entity.type
_entity.pdbx_description
1 polymer ?
#
loop_
_entity_poly.entity_id
_entity_poly.type
_entity_poly.pdbx_seq_one_letter_code
_entity_poly.pdbx_strand_id
1 'polypeptide(L)'
;MKPEAYFVNTARAKIVDNAAVADLLRQKRIAGAAFDVYDEEPVPPGPHIFRDLPNALITPHIGYNTHEASLNMLNIAIATIAAHLKGERLHVVNPEAFKHRKGS
;
A
#
# COMPACT_ATOMS: atom_id res chain seq x y z
N MET A 1 -3.49 -12.74 -18.12
CA MET A 1 -4.76 -12.05 -17.82
C MET A 1 -5.60 -12.00 -19.08
N LYS A 2 -6.93 -11.87 -18.95
CA LYS A 2 -7.81 -11.68 -20.11
C LYS A 2 -7.64 -10.27 -20.69
N PRO A 3 -7.86 -10.05 -22.00
CA PRO A 3 -7.73 -8.72 -22.62
C PRO A 3 -8.63 -7.65 -22.01
N GLU A 4 -9.79 -8.04 -21.47
CA GLU A 4 -10.76 -7.13 -20.84
C GLU A 4 -10.45 -6.86 -19.36
N ALA A 5 -9.40 -7.48 -18.79
CA ALA A 5 -9.09 -7.35 -17.38
C ALA A 5 -8.51 -5.98 -17.06
N TYR A 6 -8.87 -5.47 -15.89
CA TYR A 6 -8.21 -4.35 -15.24
C TYR A 6 -7.30 -4.84 -14.13
N PHE A 7 -6.14 -4.23 -14.00
CA PHE A 7 -5.18 -4.48 -12.93
C PHE A 7 -5.18 -3.32 -11.94
N VAL A 8 -5.24 -3.59 -10.63
CA VAL A 8 -5.21 -2.54 -9.60
C VAL A 8 -4.18 -2.90 -8.53
N ASN A 9 -3.26 -1.98 -8.23
CA ASN A 9 -2.30 -2.12 -7.14
C ASN A 9 -2.36 -0.92 -6.18
N THR A 10 -2.91 -1.16 -5.01
CA THR A 10 -2.97 -0.22 -3.87
C THR A 10 -2.16 -0.74 -2.67
N ALA A 11 -1.36 -1.78 -2.85
CA ALA A 11 -0.60 -2.43 -1.77
C ALA A 11 0.84 -1.93 -1.72
N ARG A 12 1.71 -2.48 -2.56
CA ARG A 12 3.13 -2.06 -2.69
C ARG A 12 3.61 -2.29 -4.12
N ALA A 13 4.44 -1.40 -4.64
CA ALA A 13 4.97 -1.47 -5.99
C ALA A 13 5.81 -2.75 -6.21
N LYS A 14 6.67 -3.08 -5.26
CA LYS A 14 7.64 -4.19 -5.36
C LYS A 14 7.04 -5.60 -5.40
N ILE A 15 5.72 -5.77 -5.21
CA ILE A 15 5.06 -7.07 -5.37
C ILE A 15 4.67 -7.36 -6.81
N VAL A 16 4.93 -6.42 -7.73
CA VAL A 16 4.54 -6.48 -9.13
C VAL A 16 5.74 -6.15 -10.01
N ASP A 17 5.88 -6.84 -11.12
CA ASP A 17 6.76 -6.43 -12.21
C ASP A 17 6.09 -5.28 -12.98
N ASN A 18 6.38 -4.05 -12.55
CA ASN A 18 5.78 -2.84 -13.10
C ASN A 18 6.14 -2.63 -14.58
N ALA A 19 7.33 -3.06 -15.01
CA ALA A 19 7.74 -2.98 -16.41
C ALA A 19 6.87 -3.90 -17.29
N ALA A 20 6.66 -5.13 -16.85
CA ALA A 20 5.81 -6.08 -17.56
C ALA A 20 4.36 -5.58 -17.66
N VAL A 21 3.81 -4.96 -16.60
CA VAL A 21 2.44 -4.41 -16.65
C VAL A 21 2.37 -3.21 -17.60
N ALA A 22 3.39 -2.33 -17.60
CA ALA A 22 3.44 -1.21 -18.54
C ALA A 22 3.49 -1.67 -20.00
N ASP A 23 4.21 -2.74 -20.27
CA ASP A 23 4.26 -3.32 -21.61
C ASP A 23 2.92 -3.94 -22.05
N LEU A 24 2.22 -4.60 -21.14
CA LEU A 24 0.86 -5.10 -21.39
C LEU A 24 -0.12 -3.96 -21.70
N LEU A 25 0.01 -2.83 -21.01
CA LEU A 25 -0.80 -1.62 -21.25
C LEU A 25 -0.51 -0.99 -22.60
N ARG A 26 0.79 -0.81 -22.94
CA ARG A 26 1.22 -0.26 -24.25
C ARG A 26 0.74 -1.11 -25.41
N GLN A 27 0.81 -2.42 -25.27
CA GLN A 27 0.36 -3.39 -26.27
C GLN A 27 -1.16 -3.62 -26.25
N LYS A 28 -1.91 -2.97 -25.36
CA LYS A 28 -3.35 -3.14 -25.17
C LYS A 28 -3.76 -4.61 -24.93
N ARG A 29 -2.88 -5.37 -24.26
CA ARG A 29 -3.13 -6.78 -23.91
C ARG A 29 -3.95 -6.94 -22.64
N ILE A 30 -4.15 -5.86 -21.91
CA ILE A 30 -5.14 -5.69 -20.83
C ILE A 30 -5.88 -4.37 -21.05
N ALA A 31 -7.10 -4.27 -20.51
CA ALA A 31 -7.96 -3.11 -20.73
C ALA A 31 -7.42 -1.85 -20.07
N GLY A 32 -6.87 -1.97 -18.86
CA GLY A 32 -6.28 -0.85 -18.14
C GLY A 32 -5.66 -1.28 -16.82
N ALA A 33 -5.02 -0.31 -16.14
CA ALA A 33 -4.52 -0.51 -14.80
C ALA A 33 -4.65 0.74 -13.93
N ALA A 34 -4.67 0.56 -12.61
CA ALA A 34 -4.64 1.63 -11.62
C ALA A 34 -3.53 1.37 -10.59
N PHE A 35 -2.78 2.40 -10.25
CA PHE A 35 -1.66 2.35 -9.31
C PHE A 35 -1.76 3.48 -8.30
N ASP A 36 -1.66 3.13 -7.02
CA ASP A 36 -1.57 4.08 -5.92
C ASP A 36 -0.19 4.03 -5.23
N VAL A 37 0.69 3.13 -5.69
CA VAL A 37 2.01 2.86 -5.08
C VAL A 37 3.10 2.75 -6.14
N TYR A 38 4.33 3.20 -5.82
CA TYR A 38 5.45 3.34 -6.75
C TYR A 38 6.74 2.85 -6.13
N ASP A 39 7.74 2.53 -6.97
CA ASP A 39 9.06 2.08 -6.51
C ASP A 39 9.83 3.20 -5.79
N GLU A 40 9.60 4.44 -6.17
CA GLU A 40 10.10 5.64 -5.50
C GLU A 40 8.92 6.55 -5.12
N GLU A 41 8.81 6.90 -3.83
CA GLU A 41 7.77 7.77 -3.30
C GLU A 41 8.36 8.86 -2.41
N PRO A 42 7.99 10.14 -2.62
CA PRO A 42 7.10 10.63 -3.68
C PRO A 42 7.69 10.47 -5.08
N VAL A 43 6.82 10.20 -6.06
CA VAL A 43 7.24 10.04 -7.47
C VAL A 43 7.90 11.33 -7.95
N PRO A 44 9.17 11.28 -8.41
CA PRO A 44 9.88 12.47 -8.85
C PRO A 44 9.21 13.13 -10.05
N PRO A 45 9.44 14.45 -10.27
CA PRO A 45 9.02 15.13 -11.48
C PRO A 45 9.67 14.51 -12.72
N GLY A 46 8.97 14.52 -13.85
CA GLY A 46 9.50 14.04 -15.12
C GLY A 46 8.86 12.75 -15.61
N PRO A 47 9.53 12.02 -16.50
CA PRO A 47 8.98 10.79 -17.09
C PRO A 47 8.72 9.72 -16.04
N HIS A 48 7.60 9.01 -16.18
CA HIS A 48 7.27 7.89 -15.34
C HIS A 48 6.62 6.79 -16.19
N ILE A 49 6.90 5.54 -15.86
CA ILE A 49 6.53 4.35 -16.66
C ILE A 49 5.02 4.26 -16.99
N PHE A 50 4.17 4.84 -16.14
CA PHE A 50 2.71 4.82 -16.28
C PHE A 50 2.09 6.19 -16.66
N ARG A 51 2.85 7.30 -16.54
CA ARG A 51 2.29 8.66 -16.65
C ARG A 51 1.67 8.96 -18.02
N ASP A 52 2.28 8.46 -19.08
CA ASP A 52 1.87 8.75 -20.44
C ASP A 52 1.02 7.63 -21.07
N LEU A 53 0.56 6.68 -20.25
CA LEU A 53 -0.30 5.58 -20.72
C LEU A 53 -1.76 5.98 -20.60
N PRO A 54 -2.54 6.05 -21.70
CA PRO A 54 -3.93 6.52 -21.68
C PRO A 54 -4.88 5.56 -20.96
N ASN A 55 -4.45 4.31 -20.73
CA ASN A 55 -5.18 3.26 -20.03
C ASN A 55 -4.59 2.96 -18.63
N ALA A 56 -3.80 3.88 -18.08
CA ALA A 56 -3.30 3.83 -16.71
C ALA A 56 -3.88 4.97 -15.86
N LEU A 57 -4.45 4.65 -14.70
CA LEU A 57 -4.82 5.60 -13.66
C LEU A 57 -3.74 5.60 -12.58
N ILE A 58 -3.27 6.78 -12.19
CA ILE A 58 -2.27 6.91 -11.12
C ILE A 58 -2.75 7.88 -10.04
N THR A 59 -2.57 7.50 -8.77
CA THR A 59 -2.90 8.31 -7.59
C THR A 59 -1.70 8.35 -6.64
N PRO A 60 -1.52 9.39 -5.81
CA PRO A 60 -0.28 9.62 -5.06
C PRO A 60 -0.29 8.97 -3.68
N HIS A 61 -0.50 7.65 -3.60
CA HIS A 61 -0.50 6.83 -2.39
C HIS A 61 -1.51 7.35 -1.35
N ILE A 62 -2.75 7.49 -1.77
CA ILE A 62 -3.86 8.06 -0.98
C ILE A 62 -5.00 7.08 -0.73
N GLY A 63 -4.87 5.82 -1.15
CA GLY A 63 -5.92 4.82 -1.01
C GLY A 63 -6.33 4.53 0.44
N TYR A 64 -5.45 4.81 1.41
CA TYR A 64 -5.75 4.71 2.84
C TYR A 64 -6.44 5.96 3.41
N ASN A 65 -6.40 7.10 2.72
CA ASN A 65 -6.72 8.42 3.27
C ASN A 65 -8.23 8.70 3.18
N THR A 66 -9.01 7.96 3.96
CA THR A 66 -10.42 8.26 4.22
C THR A 66 -10.61 8.73 5.65
N HIS A 67 -11.70 9.44 5.92
CA HIS A 67 -12.04 9.92 7.26
C HIS A 67 -12.15 8.74 8.24
N GLU A 68 -12.85 7.69 7.86
CA GLU A 68 -13.08 6.49 8.67
C GLU A 68 -11.76 5.74 8.95
N ALA A 69 -10.91 5.56 7.93
CA ALA A 69 -9.63 4.88 8.09
C ALA A 69 -8.71 5.66 9.02
N SER A 70 -8.66 6.99 8.89
CA SER A 70 -7.86 7.87 9.74
C SER A 70 -8.31 7.83 11.20
N LEU A 71 -9.62 7.90 11.46
CA LEU A 71 -10.18 7.77 12.81
C LEU A 71 -9.92 6.40 13.41
N ASN A 72 -10.11 5.34 12.63
CA ASN A 72 -9.86 3.97 13.09
C ASN A 72 -8.39 3.74 13.47
N MET A 73 -7.47 4.20 12.63
CA MET A 73 -6.03 4.12 12.88
C MET A 73 -5.64 4.86 14.17
N LEU A 74 -6.20 6.05 14.38
CA LEU A 74 -5.95 6.85 15.58
C LEU A 74 -6.49 6.16 16.84
N ASN A 75 -7.72 5.65 16.79
CA ASN A 75 -8.34 4.93 17.89
C ASN A 75 -7.57 3.66 18.29
N ILE A 76 -7.10 2.90 17.30
CA ILE A 76 -6.26 1.72 17.54
C ILE A 76 -4.94 2.12 18.21
N ALA A 77 -4.30 3.20 17.75
CA ALA A 77 -3.05 3.68 18.33
C ALA A 77 -3.25 4.10 19.79
N ILE A 78 -4.28 4.89 20.09
CA ILE A 78 -4.61 5.35 21.44
C ILE A 78 -4.92 4.16 22.35
N ALA A 79 -5.75 3.21 21.90
CA ALA A 79 -6.09 2.02 22.68
C ALA A 79 -4.85 1.16 22.98
N THR A 80 -3.96 1.01 22.02
CA THR A 80 -2.70 0.25 22.18
C THR A 80 -1.77 0.90 23.20
N ILE A 81 -1.62 2.23 23.16
CA ILE A 81 -0.82 2.98 24.13
C ILE A 81 -1.44 2.86 25.53
N ALA A 82 -2.76 3.05 25.66
CA ALA A 82 -3.46 2.95 26.93
C ALA A 82 -3.34 1.55 27.57
N ALA A 83 -3.44 0.50 26.76
CA ALA A 83 -3.21 -0.88 27.19
C ALA A 83 -1.77 -1.09 27.67
N HIS A 84 -0.78 -0.59 26.90
CA HIS A 84 0.63 -0.68 27.28
C HIS A 84 0.93 -0.02 28.64
N LEU A 85 0.37 1.16 28.89
CA LEU A 85 0.53 1.87 30.17
C LEU A 85 -0.08 1.12 31.37
N LYS A 86 -1.07 0.25 31.13
CA LYS A 86 -1.68 -0.64 32.14
C LYS A 86 -0.95 -1.98 32.27
N GLY A 87 0.14 -2.22 31.51
CA GLY A 87 0.80 -3.50 31.44
C GLY A 87 0.06 -4.57 30.62
N GLU A 88 -1.00 -4.17 29.93
CA GLU A 88 -1.76 -5.04 29.03
C GLU A 88 -1.11 -5.13 27.65
N ARG A 89 -1.46 -6.18 26.91
CA ARG A 89 -0.94 -6.42 25.56
C ARG A 89 -2.08 -6.42 24.57
N LEU A 90 -2.15 -5.38 23.74
CA LEU A 90 -3.17 -5.22 22.71
C LEU A 90 -2.51 -5.12 21.34
N HIS A 91 -3.08 -5.81 20.35
CA HIS A 91 -2.61 -5.81 18.95
C HIS A 91 -1.16 -6.26 18.75
N VAL A 92 -0.67 -7.20 19.57
CA VAL A 92 0.69 -7.73 19.43
C VAL A 92 0.71 -8.86 18.41
N VAL A 93 1.52 -8.68 17.35
CA VAL A 93 1.65 -9.65 16.24
C VAL A 93 2.54 -10.84 16.62
N ASN A 94 3.56 -10.61 17.47
CA ASN A 94 4.54 -11.61 17.90
C ASN A 94 4.66 -11.67 19.44
N PRO A 95 3.65 -12.19 20.14
CA PRO A 95 3.62 -12.20 21.61
C PRO A 95 4.79 -12.97 22.25
N GLU A 96 5.40 -13.91 21.52
CA GLU A 96 6.57 -14.67 21.96
C GLU A 96 7.81 -13.79 22.20
N ALA A 97 7.92 -12.63 21.56
CA ALA A 97 9.03 -11.70 21.75
C ALA A 97 9.16 -11.22 23.22
N PHE A 98 8.06 -11.22 23.97
CA PHE A 98 8.06 -10.84 25.39
C PHE A 98 8.74 -11.89 26.30
N LYS A 99 8.88 -13.15 25.86
CA LYS A 99 9.59 -14.19 26.61
C LYS A 99 11.08 -13.93 26.73
N HIS A 100 11.63 -13.12 25.82
CA HIS A 100 13.06 -12.81 25.73
C HIS A 100 13.40 -11.42 26.26
N ARG A 101 12.45 -10.66 26.77
CA ARG A 101 12.70 -9.35 27.34
C ARG A 101 13.28 -9.52 28.74
N LYS A 102 14.61 -9.34 28.87
CA LYS A 102 15.27 -9.28 30.18
C LYS A 102 14.82 -7.99 30.89
N GLY A 103 14.13 -8.14 32.02
CA GLY A 103 13.93 -7.19 33.09
C GLY A 103 13.40 -5.80 32.69
N SER A 104 12.16 -5.55 32.97
CA SER A 104 11.67 -4.22 33.40
C SER A 104 11.09 -4.37 34.78
#